data_9b6371cfdd51c70f8fe8f60c31875e77
#
_entry.id   9b6371cfdd51c70f8fe8f60c31875e77
#
_cell.length_a   1.000
_cell.length_b   1.000
_cell.length_c   1.000
_cell.angle_alpha   90.00
_cell.angle_beta   90.00
_cell.angle_gamma   90.00
#
_symmetry.space_group_name_H-M   'P 1'
#
loop_
_entity.id
_entity.type
_entity.pdbx_description
1 polymer ?
#
loop_
_entity_poly.entity_id
_entity_poly.type
_entity_poly.pdbx_seq_one_letter_code
_entity_poly.pdbx_strand_id
1 'polypeptide(L)'
;MTEFTAPLPILARYAVMVDVGYIYAAAGELLFGSSSRRDFRVDAVPLIQVITKHADEVIRGELLRIYWYDAARDRVPTIDQRVIAQMPWVKLRLGNLNARGQQKGVDAQIRADMEALARHRAITDAVLIAGD
;
A
#
# COMPACT_ATOMS: atom_id res chain seq x y z
N MET A 1 12.17 44.23 22.57
CA MET A 1 12.75 42.88 22.49
C MET A 1 12.15 42.12 21.31
N THR A 2 12.99 41.67 20.46
CA THR A 2 12.53 40.93 19.30
C THR A 2 12.57 39.44 19.63
N GLU A 3 11.43 38.80 19.57
CA GLU A 3 11.39 37.35 19.73
C GLU A 3 11.69 36.67 18.39
N PHE A 4 12.65 35.78 18.43
CA PHE A 4 12.93 34.93 17.31
C PHE A 4 12.17 33.64 17.48
N THR A 5 11.21 33.39 16.60
CA THR A 5 10.48 32.15 16.58
C THR A 5 11.03 31.34 15.39
N ALA A 6 11.70 30.24 15.67
CA ALA A 6 12.13 29.33 14.62
C ALA A 6 10.90 28.79 13.87
N PRO A 7 10.99 28.64 12.53
CA PRO A 7 9.90 28.00 11.81
C PRO A 7 9.64 26.62 12.39
N LEU A 8 8.36 26.26 12.50
CA LEU A 8 8.00 24.91 12.91
C LEU A 8 8.58 23.92 11.90
N PRO A 9 9.18 22.83 12.37
CA PRO A 9 9.67 21.82 11.45
C PRO A 9 8.52 21.32 10.60
N ILE A 10 8.77 21.14 9.31
CA ILE A 10 7.80 20.51 8.41
C ILE A 10 7.64 19.08 8.87
N LEU A 11 6.44 18.74 9.34
CA LEU A 11 6.14 17.37 9.72
C LEU A 11 6.11 16.51 8.47
N ALA A 12 6.77 15.38 8.53
CA ALA A 12 6.67 14.40 7.46
C ALA A 12 5.24 13.91 7.36
N ARG A 13 4.77 13.75 6.13
CA ARG A 13 3.49 13.13 5.84
C ARG A 13 3.75 12.05 4.80
N TYR A 14 3.30 10.84 5.08
CA TYR A 14 3.64 9.73 4.22
C TYR A 14 2.43 8.92 3.79
N ALA A 15 2.55 8.28 2.65
CA ALA A 15 1.63 7.27 2.17
C ALA A 15 2.34 5.92 2.13
N VAL A 16 1.59 4.87 2.42
CA VAL A 16 2.07 3.49 2.30
C VAL A 16 1.40 2.87 1.08
N MET A 17 2.20 2.28 0.21
CA MET A 17 1.73 1.66 -1.02
C MET A 17 2.09 0.19 -1.01
N VAL A 18 1.09 -0.67 -0.96
CA VAL A 18 1.26 -2.11 -0.79
C VAL A 18 0.82 -2.85 -2.05
N ASP A 19 1.77 -3.47 -2.73
CA ASP A 19 1.48 -4.39 -3.82
C ASP A 19 1.18 -5.77 -3.22
N VAL A 20 -0.09 -6.10 -3.15
CA VAL A 20 -0.56 -7.34 -2.53
C VAL A 20 -0.09 -8.56 -3.29
N GLY A 21 -0.04 -8.49 -4.62
CA GLY A 21 0.49 -9.58 -5.44
C GLY A 21 1.93 -9.91 -5.11
N TYR A 22 2.74 -8.89 -4.89
CA TYR A 22 4.13 -9.07 -4.45
C TYR A 22 4.21 -9.76 -3.09
N ILE A 23 3.38 -9.36 -2.13
CA ILE A 23 3.37 -9.97 -0.80
C ILE A 23 3.04 -11.45 -0.90
N TYR A 24 2.01 -11.82 -1.67
CA TYR A 24 1.68 -13.22 -1.87
C TYR A 24 2.80 -13.99 -2.56
N ALA A 25 3.41 -13.41 -3.58
CA ALA A 25 4.50 -14.05 -4.30
C ALA A 25 5.72 -14.25 -3.39
N ALA A 26 6.15 -13.20 -2.70
CA ALA A 26 7.34 -13.25 -1.85
C ALA A 26 7.14 -14.15 -0.63
N ALA A 27 6.01 -14.01 0.07
CA ALA A 27 5.70 -14.83 1.24
C ALA A 27 5.47 -16.30 0.86
N GLY A 28 4.80 -16.53 -0.25
CA GLY A 28 4.55 -17.87 -0.76
C GLY A 28 5.81 -18.62 -1.10
N GLU A 29 6.72 -17.98 -1.84
CA GLU A 29 8.03 -18.57 -2.16
C GLU A 29 8.85 -18.84 -0.92
N LEU A 30 8.89 -17.89 0.00
CA LEU A 30 9.71 -18.00 1.21
C LEU A 30 9.19 -19.08 2.15
N LEU A 31 7.89 -19.18 2.37
CA LEU A 31 7.28 -20.02 3.38
C LEU A 31 6.81 -21.37 2.85
N PHE A 32 6.41 -21.44 1.59
CA PHE A 32 5.74 -22.62 1.04
C PHE A 32 6.34 -23.10 -0.29
N GLY A 33 7.32 -22.37 -0.84
CA GLY A 33 7.90 -22.68 -2.15
C GLY A 33 6.92 -22.49 -3.29
N SER A 34 5.85 -21.72 -3.10
CA SER A 34 4.82 -21.48 -4.10
C SER A 34 4.29 -20.06 -3.99
N SER A 35 4.10 -19.40 -5.12
CA SER A 35 3.49 -18.09 -5.18
C SER A 35 1.97 -18.13 -5.37
N SER A 36 1.37 -19.31 -5.36
CA SER A 36 -0.06 -19.46 -5.56
C SER A 36 -0.87 -18.98 -4.36
N ARG A 37 -1.83 -18.11 -4.59
CA ARG A 37 -2.76 -17.64 -3.55
C ARG A 37 -3.70 -18.73 -3.03
N ARG A 38 -3.74 -19.88 -3.70
CA ARG A 38 -4.55 -21.03 -3.28
C ARG A 38 -3.96 -21.75 -2.08
N ASP A 39 -2.65 -21.59 -1.87
CA ASP A 39 -1.93 -22.36 -0.85
C ASP A 39 -1.96 -21.71 0.51
N PHE A 40 -2.23 -20.41 0.60
CA PHE A 40 -2.29 -19.69 1.87
C PHE A 40 -3.06 -18.39 1.71
N ARG A 41 -3.36 -17.78 2.85
CA ARG A 41 -4.09 -16.53 2.92
C ARG A 41 -3.36 -15.55 3.80
N VAL A 42 -3.23 -14.32 3.32
CA VAL A 42 -2.65 -13.23 4.11
C VAL A 42 -3.77 -12.53 4.86
N ASP A 43 -3.62 -12.43 6.19
CA ASP A 43 -4.54 -11.64 6.98
C ASP A 43 -4.14 -10.17 6.90
N ALA A 44 -4.98 -9.39 6.25
CA ALA A 44 -4.66 -7.99 5.94
C ALA A 44 -4.61 -7.10 7.18
N VAL A 45 -5.46 -7.35 8.18
CA VAL A 45 -5.55 -6.47 9.36
C VAL A 45 -4.25 -6.46 10.16
N PRO A 46 -3.72 -7.60 10.63
CA PRO A 46 -2.43 -7.60 11.33
C PRO A 46 -1.28 -7.12 10.44
N LEU A 47 -1.31 -7.46 9.16
CA LEU A 47 -0.26 -7.02 8.25
C LEU A 47 -0.22 -5.50 8.11
N ILE A 48 -1.37 -4.87 7.93
CA ILE A 48 -1.47 -3.41 7.84
C ILE A 48 -0.99 -2.76 9.13
N GLN A 49 -1.33 -3.34 10.29
CA GLN A 49 -0.87 -2.84 11.58
C GLN A 49 0.65 -2.88 11.71
N VAL A 50 1.27 -3.99 11.32
CA VAL A 50 2.74 -4.14 11.36
C VAL A 50 3.42 -3.16 10.40
N ILE A 51 2.91 -3.05 9.19
CA ILE A 51 3.46 -2.13 8.18
C ILE A 51 3.38 -0.69 8.67
N THR A 52 2.23 -0.29 9.18
CA THR A 52 1.99 1.08 9.66
C THR A 52 2.90 1.42 10.83
N LYS A 53 3.02 0.50 11.79
CA LYS A 53 3.91 0.69 12.94
C LYS A 53 5.36 0.86 12.50
N HIS A 54 5.83 0.01 11.59
CA HIS A 54 7.20 0.09 11.10
C HIS A 54 7.45 1.37 10.32
N ALA A 55 6.52 1.75 9.45
CA ALA A 55 6.64 2.97 8.67
C ALA A 55 6.68 4.21 9.58
N ASP A 56 5.86 4.24 10.62
CA ASP A 56 5.82 5.36 11.57
C ASP A 56 7.11 5.48 12.36
N GLU A 57 7.72 4.35 12.73
CA GLU A 57 9.02 4.34 13.41
C GLU A 57 10.14 4.89 12.52
N VAL A 58 10.10 4.58 11.23
CA VAL A 58 11.13 5.01 10.27
C VAL A 58 10.96 6.47 9.88
N ILE A 59 9.75 6.91 9.57
CA ILE A 59 9.49 8.24 9.03
C ILE A 59 9.20 9.26 10.14
N ARG A 60 8.54 8.81 11.21
CA ARG A 60 8.13 9.68 12.33
C ARG A 60 7.31 10.86 11.85
N GLY A 61 6.26 10.56 11.12
CA GLY A 61 5.39 11.57 10.55
C GLY A 61 3.93 11.19 10.66
N GLU A 62 3.13 11.89 9.89
CA GLU A 62 1.69 11.67 9.82
C GLU A 62 1.36 10.76 8.65
N LEU A 63 0.60 9.71 8.91
CA LEU A 63 0.09 8.84 7.87
C LEU A 63 -1.05 9.52 7.13
N LEU A 64 -0.89 9.71 5.83
CA LEU A 64 -1.97 10.22 4.98
C LEU A 64 -2.93 9.10 4.61
N ARG A 65 -2.39 8.00 4.05
CA ARG A 65 -3.23 6.94 3.49
C ARG A 65 -2.40 5.67 3.26
N ILE A 66 -3.10 4.55 3.30
CA ILE A 66 -2.56 3.25 2.92
C ILE A 66 -3.25 2.83 1.62
N TYR A 67 -2.49 2.73 0.56
CA TYR A 67 -2.98 2.23 -0.72
C TYR A 67 -2.77 0.73 -0.77
N TRP A 68 -3.85 0.01 -0.94
CA TRP A 68 -3.84 -1.45 -1.04
C TRP A 68 -4.11 -1.83 -2.49
N TYR A 69 -3.05 -2.19 -3.20
CA TYR A 69 -3.13 -2.52 -4.62
C TYR A 69 -3.27 -4.02 -4.79
N ASP A 70 -4.39 -4.42 -5.31
CA ASP A 70 -4.69 -5.81 -5.60
C ASP A 70 -5.33 -5.90 -6.99
N ALA A 71 -5.80 -7.06 -7.37
CA ALA A 71 -6.47 -7.27 -8.63
C ALA A 71 -7.70 -8.13 -8.43
N ALA A 72 -8.69 -7.94 -9.29
CA ALA A 72 -9.91 -8.73 -9.28
C ALA A 72 -10.43 -8.85 -10.71
N ARG A 73 -11.20 -9.88 -10.98
CA ARG A 73 -11.84 -10.06 -12.27
C ARG A 73 -12.77 -8.89 -12.56
N ASP A 74 -12.58 -8.29 -13.74
CA ASP A 74 -13.34 -7.13 -14.17
C ASP A 74 -13.33 -5.98 -13.15
N ARG A 75 -12.28 -5.96 -12.30
CA ARG A 75 -12.10 -4.98 -11.22
C ARG A 75 -13.28 -4.96 -10.24
N VAL A 76 -13.99 -6.07 -10.12
CA VAL A 76 -15.07 -6.21 -9.14
C VAL A 76 -14.49 -6.77 -7.84
N PRO A 77 -14.53 -6.01 -6.73
CA PRO A 77 -13.91 -6.44 -5.49
C PRO A 77 -14.57 -7.69 -4.92
N THR A 78 -13.75 -8.57 -4.36
CA THR A 78 -14.22 -9.70 -3.57
C THR A 78 -14.76 -9.23 -2.23
N ILE A 79 -15.41 -10.13 -1.49
CA ILE A 79 -15.89 -9.81 -0.15
C ILE A 79 -14.73 -9.39 0.76
N ASP A 80 -13.61 -10.12 0.73
CA ASP A 80 -12.44 -9.79 1.52
C ASP A 80 -11.87 -8.42 1.16
N GLN A 81 -11.80 -8.11 -0.12
CA GLN A 81 -11.31 -6.81 -0.58
C GLN A 81 -12.24 -5.67 -0.13
N ARG A 82 -13.55 -5.91 -0.11
CA ARG A 82 -14.50 -4.91 0.39
C ARG A 82 -14.32 -4.63 1.88
N VAL A 83 -14.02 -5.66 2.67
CA VAL A 83 -13.73 -5.50 4.10
C VAL A 83 -12.47 -4.66 4.28
N ILE A 84 -11.41 -4.95 3.52
CA ILE A 84 -10.17 -4.18 3.57
C ILE A 84 -10.41 -2.72 3.20
N ALA A 85 -11.24 -2.46 2.18
CA ALA A 85 -11.54 -1.12 1.73
C ALA A 85 -12.25 -0.26 2.79
N GLN A 86 -12.87 -0.88 3.78
CA GLN A 86 -13.55 -0.18 4.88
C GLN A 86 -12.65 0.12 6.06
N MET A 87 -11.41 -0.38 6.07
CA MET A 87 -10.46 -0.10 7.14
C MET A 87 -10.07 1.38 7.15
N PRO A 88 -9.83 1.98 8.34
CA PRO A 88 -9.38 3.37 8.42
C PRO A 88 -8.09 3.59 7.59
N TRP A 89 -8.04 4.70 6.88
CA TRP A 89 -6.94 5.14 6.03
C TRP A 89 -6.66 4.27 4.79
N VAL A 90 -7.34 3.15 4.63
CA VAL A 90 -7.08 2.26 3.49
C VAL A 90 -7.87 2.71 2.27
N LYS A 91 -7.18 2.77 1.14
CA LYS A 91 -7.78 2.93 -0.17
C LYS A 91 -7.47 1.71 -1.01
N LEU A 92 -8.50 0.97 -1.37
CA LEU A 92 -8.38 -0.16 -2.27
C LEU A 92 -8.24 0.32 -3.71
N ARG A 93 -7.21 -0.18 -4.40
CA ARG A 93 -7.00 0.06 -5.82
C ARG A 93 -6.91 -1.27 -6.52
N LEU A 94 -7.77 -1.49 -7.50
CA LEU A 94 -7.83 -2.77 -8.19
C LEU A 94 -7.36 -2.67 -9.63
N GLY A 95 -6.39 -3.51 -9.96
CA GLY A 95 -6.09 -3.87 -11.32
C GLY A 95 -7.01 -5.01 -11.77
N ASN A 96 -6.77 -5.53 -12.96
CA ASN A 96 -7.56 -6.62 -13.51
C ASN A 96 -6.81 -7.95 -13.40
N LEU A 97 -7.55 -9.04 -13.18
CA LEU A 97 -7.04 -10.40 -13.30
C LEU A 97 -7.38 -10.92 -14.70
N ASN A 98 -6.35 -11.42 -15.41
CA ASN A 98 -6.59 -12.07 -16.68
C ASN A 98 -7.07 -13.52 -16.48
N ALA A 99 -7.35 -14.23 -17.58
CA ALA A 99 -7.84 -15.61 -17.54
C ALA A 99 -6.85 -16.59 -16.88
N ARG A 100 -5.56 -16.22 -16.81
CA ARG A 100 -4.51 -17.02 -16.17
C ARG A 100 -4.31 -16.69 -14.69
N GLY A 101 -5.12 -15.78 -14.14
CA GLY A 101 -5.00 -15.34 -12.76
C GLY A 101 -3.84 -14.37 -12.51
N GLN A 102 -3.30 -13.76 -13.55
CA GLN A 102 -2.22 -12.78 -13.44
C GLN A 102 -2.81 -11.38 -13.31
N GLN A 103 -2.23 -10.58 -12.41
CA GLN A 103 -2.68 -9.20 -12.25
C GLN A 103 -2.11 -8.30 -13.34
N LYS A 104 -2.92 -7.36 -13.80
CA LYS A 104 -2.57 -6.38 -14.83
C LYS A 104 -2.95 -4.98 -14.38
N GLY A 105 -2.06 -4.04 -14.63
CA GLY A 105 -2.31 -2.63 -14.38
C GLY A 105 -1.95 -2.13 -12.99
N VAL A 106 -1.54 -2.99 -12.08
CA VAL A 106 -1.20 -2.60 -10.70
C VAL A 106 0.02 -1.68 -10.68
N ASP A 107 1.10 -2.03 -11.38
CA ASP A 107 2.31 -1.21 -11.42
C ASP A 107 2.04 0.19 -11.98
N ALA A 108 1.22 0.28 -13.01
CA ALA A 108 0.85 1.55 -13.60
C ALA A 108 0.01 2.39 -12.63
N GLN A 109 -0.88 1.77 -11.85
CA GLN A 109 -1.65 2.46 -10.82
C GLN A 109 -0.76 3.00 -9.70
N ILE A 110 0.19 2.20 -9.22
CA ILE A 110 1.14 2.63 -8.19
C ILE A 110 1.91 3.86 -8.67
N ARG A 111 2.44 3.78 -9.89
CA ARG A 111 3.21 4.88 -10.48
C ARG A 111 2.36 6.14 -10.62
N ALA A 112 1.15 6.02 -11.15
CA ALA A 112 0.25 7.15 -11.34
C ALA A 112 -0.14 7.80 -10.00
N ASP A 113 -0.41 6.99 -8.97
CA ASP A 113 -0.77 7.50 -7.65
C ASP A 113 0.43 8.21 -6.99
N MET A 114 1.64 7.65 -7.10
CA MET A 114 2.85 8.31 -6.60
C MET A 114 3.08 9.66 -7.29
N GLU A 115 2.94 9.70 -8.59
CA GLU A 115 3.09 10.94 -9.36
C GLU A 115 2.04 11.99 -8.96
N ALA A 116 0.80 11.58 -8.78
CA ALA A 116 -0.27 12.47 -8.37
C ALA A 116 -0.03 13.04 -6.98
N LEU A 117 0.35 12.19 -6.03
CA LEU A 117 0.65 12.63 -4.66
C LEU A 117 1.83 13.59 -4.62
N ALA A 118 2.88 13.32 -5.39
CA ALA A 118 4.04 14.20 -5.49
C ALA A 118 3.68 15.54 -6.14
N ARG A 119 2.92 15.49 -7.23
CA ARG A 119 2.51 16.71 -7.96
C ARG A 119 1.67 17.63 -7.09
N HIS A 120 0.78 17.06 -6.30
CA HIS A 120 -0.08 17.83 -5.40
C HIS A 120 0.56 18.13 -4.06
N ARG A 121 1.82 17.74 -3.87
CA ARG A 121 2.55 17.94 -2.60
C ARG A 121 1.79 17.39 -1.40
N ALA A 122 1.07 16.28 -1.61
CA ALA A 122 0.25 15.66 -0.57
C ALA A 122 1.10 14.88 0.44
N ILE A 123 2.26 14.42 0.03
CA ILE A 123 3.17 13.63 0.87
C ILE A 123 4.60 14.15 0.76
N THR A 124 5.37 13.91 1.81
CA THR A 124 6.82 14.13 1.82
C THR A 124 7.58 12.83 1.55
N ASP A 125 6.97 11.70 1.88
CA ASP A 125 7.59 10.38 1.82
C ASP A 125 6.58 9.34 1.35
N ALA A 126 7.08 8.33 0.65
CA ALA A 126 6.29 7.17 0.29
C ALA A 126 7.00 5.91 0.78
N VAL A 127 6.23 5.01 1.39
CA VAL A 127 6.71 3.67 1.75
C VAL A 127 6.14 2.71 0.72
N LEU A 128 7.01 2.11 -0.06
CA LEU A 128 6.61 1.20 -1.13
C LEU A 128 6.95 -0.23 -0.74
N ILE A 129 5.93 -1.07 -0.71
CA ILE A 129 6.09 -2.51 -0.47
C ILE A 129 5.71 -3.21 -1.77
N ALA A 130 6.71 -3.45 -2.57
CA ALA A 130 6.55 -4.02 -3.91
C ALA A 130 7.84 -4.71 -4.32
N GLY A 131 7.75 -5.48 -5.38
CA GLY A 131 8.91 -6.05 -6.04
C GLY A 131 9.63 -5.00 -6.91
N ASP A 132 9.97 -5.37 -8.09
CA ASP A 132 10.75 -4.53 -9.02
C ASP A 132 10.11 -3.18 -9.42
#